data_82c6386cf022ba24a6d188817f4c5c97
#
_entry.id   82c6386cf022ba24a6d188817f4c5c97
#
_cell.length_a   1.000
_cell.length_b   1.000
_cell.length_c   1.000
_cell.angle_alpha   90.00
_cell.angle_beta   90.00
_cell.angle_gamma   90.00
#
_symmetry.space_group_name_H-M   'P 1'
#
loop_
_entity.id
_entity.type
_entity.pdbx_description
1 polymer ?
#
loop_
_entity_poly.entity_id
_entity_poly.type
_entity_poly.pdbx_seq_one_letter_code
_entity_poly.pdbx_strand_id
1 'polypeptide(L)'
;MAQITKRTKKGGTSSYLIRVSAGYSTSGKHVTRCMTYTPPAELSGRKLEKDVQRKAAEFEAAVKKGLLADSSVKFDDFLDRWFSEFAEKQLKPKTVSDYRKMRPRVSAALGHMRLDEIRPAHLMTFYKNLDETGVRQDSTFVATPALLKKLPRGQRAAVRKAAGIGEETARGLCNGKPVSRQTAEKVAAAAGMIFSKAFTEHARAGGKLSGSTQQHYHRMLSSVFARAVKWQLLTESPCQHVEAPKATEADVDVLEEEDVAKLLEALQDAPTQFSVITQLALFTGARRGEICALRWSDINFTTGVISIGRTVQYITGQGLVFTAPKTKRSKRCIRVGAACIALLREYRLTQKAERLKVGSAWARTVQIEGGKVVPNDLLFTKWNGTPLDPNRVTSWFPHFLAAHDLPAVHFHSLRHSNASLLIAAHVPITAVSGRLGHAQTSTTLNIYASMIQSADAAAADALEGVFDRIQEKNHA
;
A
#
# COMPACT_ATOMS: atom_id res chain seq x y z
N MET A 1 6.97 2.42 48.59
CA MET A 1 6.37 1.15 49.05
C MET A 1 4.94 1.11 48.58
N ALA A 2 4.47 -0.09 48.19
CA ALA A 2 3.09 -0.30 47.78
C ALA A 2 2.14 -0.16 48.96
N GLN A 3 1.10 0.62 48.83
CA GLN A 3 0.02 0.73 49.82
C GLN A 3 -1.07 -0.32 49.50
N ILE A 4 -1.38 -1.20 50.45
CA ILE A 4 -2.34 -2.28 50.31
C ILE A 4 -3.58 -1.97 51.12
N THR A 5 -4.76 -1.97 50.49
CA THR A 5 -6.05 -1.74 51.16
C THR A 5 -6.98 -2.95 50.88
N LYS A 6 -7.41 -3.62 51.94
CA LYS A 6 -8.38 -4.74 51.84
C LYS A 6 -9.77 -4.19 51.54
N ARG A 7 -10.48 -4.80 50.62
CA ARG A 7 -11.88 -4.51 50.27
C ARG A 7 -12.71 -5.80 50.34
N THR A 8 -13.79 -5.80 51.10
CA THR A 8 -14.70 -6.95 51.24
C THR A 8 -15.94 -6.67 50.39
N LYS A 9 -16.31 -7.55 49.47
CA LYS A 9 -17.54 -7.46 48.69
C LYS A 9 -18.74 -8.05 49.46
N LYS A 10 -19.96 -7.63 49.13
CA LYS A 10 -21.22 -8.10 49.76
C LYS A 10 -21.40 -9.65 49.72
N GLY A 11 -20.58 -10.41 49.03
CA GLY A 11 -20.57 -11.88 48.94
C GLY A 11 -19.45 -12.57 49.70
N GLY A 12 -18.78 -11.89 50.67
CA GLY A 12 -17.72 -12.50 51.52
C GLY A 12 -16.34 -12.61 50.89
N THR A 13 -16.19 -12.36 49.59
CA THR A 13 -14.92 -12.46 48.92
C THR A 13 -14.06 -11.19 49.16
N SER A 14 -12.84 -11.37 49.66
CA SER A 14 -11.89 -10.25 49.91
C SER A 14 -11.06 -9.99 48.68
N SER A 15 -10.96 -8.72 48.28
CA SER A 15 -10.00 -8.23 47.30
C SER A 15 -9.08 -7.18 47.89
N TYR A 16 -7.89 -7.04 47.34
CA TYR A 16 -6.85 -6.12 47.81
C TYR A 16 -6.56 -5.08 46.74
N LEU A 17 -6.75 -3.80 47.09
CA LEU A 17 -6.34 -2.70 46.23
C LEU A 17 -4.91 -2.32 46.58
N ILE A 18 -4.00 -2.51 45.65
CA ILE A 18 -2.58 -2.20 45.77
C ILE A 18 -2.33 -0.89 45.00
N ARG A 19 -1.77 0.12 45.72
CA ARG A 19 -1.42 1.42 45.16
C ARG A 19 0.07 1.64 45.22
N VAL A 20 0.65 2.11 44.11
CA VAL A 20 2.08 2.41 43.97
C VAL A 20 2.27 3.79 43.37
N SER A 21 3.16 4.61 43.92
CA SER A 21 3.55 5.87 43.30
C SER A 21 4.36 5.62 42.03
N ALA A 22 3.95 6.21 40.92
CA ALA A 22 4.66 6.19 39.64
C ALA A 22 5.42 7.50 39.35
N GLY A 23 5.67 8.32 40.37
CA GLY A 23 6.34 9.61 40.22
C GLY A 23 5.39 10.76 39.87
N TYR A 24 5.89 11.74 39.09
CA TYR A 24 5.14 12.93 38.71
C TYR A 24 4.99 12.96 37.17
N SER A 25 3.85 13.44 36.69
CA SER A 25 3.65 13.71 35.28
C SER A 25 4.48 14.90 34.79
N THR A 26 4.59 15.09 33.48
CA THR A 26 5.21 16.27 32.86
C THR A 26 4.55 17.60 33.27
N SER A 27 3.32 17.55 33.77
CA SER A 27 2.58 18.69 34.32
C SER A 27 2.73 18.83 35.82
N GLY A 28 3.63 18.09 36.49
CA GLY A 28 3.92 18.16 37.94
C GLY A 28 2.86 17.48 38.83
N LYS A 29 1.88 16.78 38.28
CA LYS A 29 0.89 16.04 39.08
C LYS A 29 1.43 14.67 39.49
N HIS A 30 1.22 14.31 40.77
CA HIS A 30 1.57 13.00 41.29
C HIS A 30 0.76 11.89 40.61
N VAL A 31 1.43 10.89 40.06
CA VAL A 31 0.83 9.75 39.38
C VAL A 31 0.87 8.53 40.30
N THR A 32 -0.30 7.95 40.55
CA THR A 32 -0.45 6.72 41.32
C THR A 32 -0.98 5.62 40.44
N ARG A 33 -0.40 4.43 40.49
CA ARG A 33 -0.88 3.23 39.82
C ARG A 33 -1.60 2.32 40.82
N CYS A 34 -2.71 1.73 40.40
CA CYS A 34 -3.53 0.88 41.26
C CYS A 34 -3.78 -0.48 40.55
N MET A 35 -3.69 -1.54 41.36
CA MET A 35 -4.08 -2.90 40.91
C MET A 35 -5.05 -3.48 41.95
N THR A 36 -6.14 -4.12 41.49
CA THR A 36 -7.01 -4.91 42.37
C THR A 36 -6.63 -6.38 42.22
N TYR A 37 -6.22 -6.98 43.33
CA TYR A 37 -5.88 -8.41 43.37
C TYR A 37 -6.92 -9.17 44.18
N THR A 38 -7.47 -10.25 43.61
CA THR A 38 -8.38 -11.18 44.31
C THR A 38 -7.65 -12.50 44.44
N PRO A 39 -7.20 -12.88 45.66
CA PRO A 39 -6.49 -14.13 45.89
C PRO A 39 -7.40 -15.34 45.63
N PRO A 40 -6.84 -16.51 45.29
CA PRO A 40 -7.58 -17.79 45.23
C PRO A 40 -8.27 -18.08 46.60
N ALA A 41 -9.47 -18.63 46.54
CA ALA A 41 -10.30 -18.92 47.71
C ALA A 41 -9.67 -19.91 48.70
N GLU A 42 -8.70 -20.69 48.26
CA GLU A 42 -7.97 -21.70 49.03
C GLU A 42 -6.92 -21.12 49.97
N LEU A 43 -6.55 -19.86 49.80
CA LEU A 43 -5.53 -19.20 50.58
C LEU A 43 -6.11 -18.52 51.84
N SER A 44 -5.60 -18.89 53.02
CA SER A 44 -6.02 -18.28 54.30
C SER A 44 -4.83 -17.98 55.18
N GLY A 45 -5.05 -17.08 56.17
CA GLY A 45 -4.05 -16.70 57.18
C GLY A 45 -2.72 -16.23 56.61
N ARG A 46 -1.61 -16.67 57.18
CA ARG A 46 -0.24 -16.27 56.77
C ARG A 46 0.10 -16.56 55.31
N LYS A 47 -0.51 -17.59 54.68
CA LYS A 47 -0.28 -17.88 53.27
C LYS A 47 -0.91 -16.82 52.37
N LEU A 48 -2.09 -16.34 52.73
CA LEU A 48 -2.78 -15.26 52.04
C LEU A 48 -1.98 -13.94 52.13
N GLU A 49 -1.49 -13.59 53.31
CA GLU A 49 -0.69 -12.37 53.49
C GLU A 49 0.62 -12.41 52.68
N LYS A 50 1.32 -13.53 52.68
CA LYS A 50 2.53 -13.72 51.87
C LYS A 50 2.27 -13.59 50.38
N ASP A 51 1.15 -14.15 49.89
CA ASP A 51 0.79 -14.07 48.50
C ASP A 51 0.40 -12.64 48.06
N VAL A 52 -0.36 -11.92 48.90
CA VAL A 52 -0.70 -10.52 48.69
C VAL A 52 0.55 -9.63 48.71
N GLN A 53 1.47 -9.85 49.64
CA GLN A 53 2.75 -9.12 49.69
C GLN A 53 3.62 -9.41 48.47
N ARG A 54 3.72 -10.67 48.04
CA ARG A 54 4.43 -11.06 46.81
C ARG A 54 3.86 -10.33 45.61
N LYS A 55 2.55 -10.33 45.43
CA LYS A 55 1.87 -9.60 44.37
C LYS A 55 2.06 -8.10 44.43
N ALA A 56 2.07 -7.53 45.62
CA ALA A 56 2.35 -6.10 45.79
C ALA A 56 3.80 -5.74 45.42
N ALA A 57 4.77 -6.59 45.78
CA ALA A 57 6.17 -6.39 45.42
C ALA A 57 6.40 -6.55 43.91
N GLU A 58 5.79 -7.56 43.28
CA GLU A 58 5.82 -7.74 41.83
C GLU A 58 5.24 -6.51 41.10
N PHE A 59 4.10 -5.98 41.60
CA PHE A 59 3.48 -4.79 41.05
C PHE A 59 4.31 -3.52 41.25
N GLU A 60 4.89 -3.34 42.42
CA GLU A 60 5.81 -2.22 42.72
C GLU A 60 7.05 -2.25 41.83
N ALA A 61 7.66 -3.42 41.65
CA ALA A 61 8.78 -3.61 40.75
C ALA A 61 8.42 -3.29 39.29
N ALA A 62 7.25 -3.69 38.87
CA ALA A 62 6.74 -3.41 37.52
C ALA A 62 6.47 -1.91 37.30
N VAL A 63 5.88 -1.21 38.29
CA VAL A 63 5.68 0.25 38.26
C VAL A 63 7.01 1.00 38.21
N LYS A 64 7.99 0.60 39.03
CA LYS A 64 9.31 1.22 39.08
C LYS A 64 10.13 1.00 37.81
N LYS A 65 9.93 -0.13 37.11
CA LYS A 65 10.53 -0.42 35.80
C LYS A 65 9.81 0.28 34.65
N GLY A 66 8.78 1.07 34.91
CA GLY A 66 7.99 1.71 33.87
C GLY A 66 7.13 0.74 33.04
N LEU A 67 7.03 -0.54 33.45
CA LEU A 67 6.35 -1.61 32.72
C LEU A 67 4.82 -1.53 32.79
N LEU A 68 4.27 -0.61 33.59
CA LEU A 68 2.83 -0.39 33.75
C LEU A 68 2.47 1.05 33.36
N ALA A 69 2.65 1.39 32.11
CA ALA A 69 1.86 2.44 31.52
C ALA A 69 0.39 1.97 31.53
N ASP A 70 -0.52 2.90 31.75
CA ASP A 70 -1.95 2.68 31.99
C ASP A 70 -2.54 1.47 31.26
N SER A 71 -2.67 0.33 31.95
CA SER A 71 -3.19 -0.91 31.40
C SER A 71 -4.71 -0.84 31.07
N SER A 72 -5.33 0.29 31.36
CA SER A 72 -6.76 0.55 31.10
C SER A 72 -7.03 1.11 29.69
N VAL A 73 -5.99 1.37 28.88
CA VAL A 73 -6.14 1.97 27.56
C VAL A 73 -6.87 1.02 26.63
N LYS A 74 -7.99 1.45 26.05
CA LYS A 74 -8.67 0.71 25.00
C LYS A 74 -7.81 0.68 23.74
N PHE A 75 -7.97 -0.39 22.98
CA PHE A 75 -7.18 -0.56 21.75
C PHE A 75 -7.44 0.55 20.74
N ASP A 76 -8.67 1.06 20.63
CA ASP A 76 -9.01 2.18 19.74
C ASP A 76 -8.32 3.48 20.14
N ASP A 77 -8.26 3.79 21.45
CA ASP A 77 -7.56 4.98 21.97
C ASP A 77 -6.04 4.86 21.71
N PHE A 78 -5.52 3.64 21.86
CA PHE A 78 -4.13 3.36 21.50
C PHE A 78 -3.86 3.50 19.99
N LEU A 79 -4.79 3.04 19.13
CA LEU A 79 -4.69 3.22 17.68
C LEU A 79 -4.64 4.70 17.29
N ASP A 80 -5.47 5.56 17.91
CA ASP A 80 -5.43 7.01 17.67
C ASP A 80 -4.07 7.60 18.02
N ARG A 81 -3.55 7.24 19.18
CA ARG A 81 -2.23 7.64 19.63
C ARG A 81 -1.12 7.09 18.70
N TRP A 82 -1.23 5.83 18.27
CA TRP A 82 -0.28 5.22 17.34
C TRP A 82 -0.26 5.93 15.98
N PHE A 83 -1.44 6.31 15.46
CA PHE A 83 -1.51 7.08 14.20
C PHE A 83 -0.86 8.45 14.34
N SER A 84 -1.20 9.24 15.37
CA SER A 84 -0.74 10.62 15.54
C SER A 84 0.74 10.72 15.95
N GLU A 85 1.19 9.86 16.86
CA GLU A 85 2.54 9.96 17.42
C GLU A 85 3.59 9.18 16.61
N PHE A 86 3.19 8.13 15.91
CA PHE A 86 4.13 7.28 15.19
C PHE A 86 3.85 7.19 13.69
N ALA A 87 2.66 6.73 13.29
CA ALA A 87 2.43 6.35 11.89
C ALA A 87 2.59 7.55 10.95
N GLU A 88 1.97 8.69 11.28
CA GLU A 88 2.02 9.92 10.46
C GLU A 88 3.42 10.53 10.39
N LYS A 89 4.25 10.32 11.40
CA LYS A 89 5.61 10.89 11.47
C LYS A 89 6.67 9.96 10.87
N GLN A 90 6.46 8.64 10.90
CA GLN A 90 7.50 7.66 10.57
C GLN A 90 7.16 6.81 9.33
N LEU A 91 5.88 6.62 9.02
CA LEU A 91 5.48 5.80 7.88
C LEU A 91 5.26 6.67 6.64
N LYS A 92 5.33 6.04 5.47
CA LYS A 92 5.02 6.74 4.23
C LYS A 92 3.54 7.13 4.16
N PRO A 93 3.20 8.31 3.59
CA PRO A 93 1.83 8.80 3.51
C PRO A 93 0.83 7.78 2.92
N LYS A 94 1.24 7.04 1.90
CA LYS A 94 0.41 5.98 1.30
C LYS A 94 0.12 4.84 2.28
N THR A 95 1.13 4.39 3.05
CA THR A 95 0.96 3.35 4.07
C THR A 95 -0.02 3.80 5.17
N VAL A 96 0.10 5.05 5.62
CA VAL A 96 -0.82 5.63 6.60
C VAL A 96 -2.24 5.67 6.03
N SER A 97 -2.41 6.12 4.79
CA SER A 97 -3.72 6.15 4.11
C SER A 97 -4.34 4.75 4.00
N ASP A 98 -3.54 3.72 3.68
CA ASP A 98 -4.02 2.35 3.57
C ASP A 98 -4.38 1.76 4.94
N TYR A 99 -3.59 2.01 5.97
CA TYR A 99 -3.89 1.60 7.35
C TYR A 99 -5.14 2.31 7.91
N ARG A 100 -5.36 3.58 7.57
CA ARG A 100 -6.59 4.29 7.93
C ARG A 100 -7.84 3.65 7.29
N LYS A 101 -7.73 3.11 6.06
CA LYS A 101 -8.82 2.35 5.41
C LYS A 101 -9.09 1.00 6.09
N MET A 102 -8.08 0.38 6.67
CA MET A 102 -8.21 -0.89 7.39
C MET A 102 -8.76 -0.71 8.82
N ARG A 103 -8.50 0.44 9.43
CA ARG A 103 -8.86 0.77 10.80
C ARG A 103 -10.32 0.45 11.17
N PRO A 104 -11.34 0.84 10.40
CA PRO A 104 -12.73 0.62 10.80
C PRO A 104 -13.06 -0.83 11.12
N ARG A 105 -12.52 -1.77 10.35
CA ARG A 105 -12.72 -3.21 10.57
C ARG A 105 -11.93 -3.72 11.78
N VAL A 106 -10.73 -3.23 11.98
CA VAL A 106 -9.91 -3.55 13.16
C VAL A 106 -10.56 -2.99 14.43
N SER A 107 -11.04 -1.75 14.39
CA SER A 107 -11.77 -1.11 15.51
C SER A 107 -13.05 -1.83 15.86
N ALA A 108 -13.85 -2.27 14.88
CA ALA A 108 -15.06 -3.02 15.11
C ALA A 108 -14.80 -4.37 15.82
N ALA A 109 -13.69 -5.03 15.50
CA ALA A 109 -13.36 -6.33 16.07
C ALA A 109 -12.64 -6.24 17.42
N LEU A 110 -11.70 -5.32 17.58
CA LEU A 110 -10.75 -5.28 18.70
C LEU A 110 -10.80 -3.96 19.48
N GLY A 111 -11.36 -2.89 18.92
CA GLY A 111 -11.26 -1.53 19.46
C GLY A 111 -11.84 -1.34 20.86
N HIS A 112 -12.90 -2.10 21.19
CA HIS A 112 -13.58 -2.06 22.50
C HIS A 112 -12.78 -2.73 23.61
N MET A 113 -11.82 -3.61 23.25
CA MET A 113 -11.01 -4.37 24.20
C MET A 113 -9.90 -3.49 24.79
N ARG A 114 -9.45 -3.84 25.98
CA ARG A 114 -8.24 -3.24 26.54
C ARG A 114 -7.01 -3.79 25.81
N LEU A 115 -6.01 -2.95 25.62
CA LEU A 115 -4.78 -3.31 24.92
C LEU A 115 -4.08 -4.55 25.52
N ASP A 116 -4.06 -4.65 26.87
CA ASP A 116 -3.45 -5.75 27.62
C ASP A 116 -4.30 -7.03 27.67
N GLU A 117 -5.57 -6.98 27.23
CA GLU A 117 -6.46 -8.14 27.16
C GLU A 117 -6.43 -8.83 25.80
N ILE A 118 -5.88 -8.18 24.77
CA ILE A 118 -5.81 -8.76 23.43
C ILE A 118 -4.77 -9.90 23.41
N ARG A 119 -5.29 -11.13 23.20
CA ARG A 119 -4.51 -12.36 23.16
C ARG A 119 -4.38 -12.88 21.71
N PRO A 120 -3.42 -13.78 21.43
CA PRO A 120 -3.30 -14.45 20.12
C PRO A 120 -4.62 -15.02 19.60
N ALA A 121 -5.45 -15.62 20.46
CA ALA A 121 -6.75 -16.18 20.10
C ALA A 121 -7.70 -15.14 19.47
N HIS A 122 -7.70 -13.90 19.95
CA HIS A 122 -8.52 -12.83 19.38
C HIS A 122 -8.06 -12.47 17.96
N LEU A 123 -6.74 -12.46 17.70
CA LEU A 123 -6.19 -12.23 16.38
C LEU A 123 -6.51 -13.37 15.42
N MET A 124 -6.41 -14.63 15.88
CA MET A 124 -6.80 -15.81 15.09
C MET A 124 -8.28 -15.74 14.71
N THR A 125 -9.16 -15.41 15.65
CA THR A 125 -10.59 -15.21 15.39
C THR A 125 -10.81 -14.07 14.38
N PHE A 126 -10.11 -12.96 14.54
CA PHE A 126 -10.19 -11.84 13.59
C PHE A 126 -9.77 -12.27 12.18
N TYR A 127 -8.67 -13.02 12.03
CA TYR A 127 -8.24 -13.50 10.70
C TYR A 127 -9.22 -14.51 10.11
N LYS A 128 -9.79 -15.41 10.93
CA LYS A 128 -10.84 -16.31 10.49
C LYS A 128 -12.06 -15.54 9.96
N ASN A 129 -12.49 -14.49 10.66
CA ASN A 129 -13.60 -13.65 10.22
C ASN A 129 -13.25 -12.89 8.91
N LEU A 130 -11.97 -12.55 8.67
CA LEU A 130 -11.55 -11.96 7.39
C LEU A 130 -11.63 -12.95 6.22
N ASP A 131 -11.57 -14.26 6.49
CA ASP A 131 -11.69 -15.31 5.47
C ASP A 131 -13.14 -15.72 5.17
N GLU A 132 -14.11 -15.22 5.92
CA GLU A 132 -15.52 -15.53 5.72
C GLU A 132 -16.07 -14.90 4.43
N THR A 133 -17.01 -15.59 3.80
CA THR A 133 -17.75 -15.09 2.64
C THR A 133 -18.64 -13.91 3.05
N GLY A 134 -18.68 -12.85 2.28
CA GLY A 134 -19.49 -11.65 2.60
C GLY A 134 -18.74 -10.56 3.38
N VAL A 135 -17.55 -10.82 3.89
CA VAL A 135 -16.71 -9.82 4.58
C VAL A 135 -16.19 -8.73 3.64
N ARG A 136 -16.17 -9.01 2.35
CA ARG A 136 -15.82 -8.02 1.33
C ARG A 136 -16.95 -7.01 1.15
N GLN A 137 -16.83 -5.86 1.78
CA GLN A 137 -17.81 -4.75 1.73
C GLN A 137 -17.68 -3.89 0.44
N ASP A 138 -17.28 -4.49 -0.66
CA ASP A 138 -17.19 -3.80 -1.96
C ASP A 138 -18.55 -3.86 -2.68
N SER A 139 -19.66 -3.72 -1.97
CA SER A 139 -20.94 -3.48 -2.61
C SER A 139 -20.81 -2.25 -3.47
N THR A 140 -20.82 -2.45 -4.77
CA THR A 140 -20.91 -1.37 -5.75
C THR A 140 -22.38 -1.13 -6.06
N PHE A 141 -22.70 0.09 -6.43
CA PHE A 141 -24.08 0.51 -6.64
C PHE A 141 -24.24 1.08 -8.04
N VAL A 142 -25.24 0.62 -8.76
CA VAL A 142 -25.58 1.10 -10.10
C VAL A 142 -26.77 2.06 -9.99
N ALA A 143 -26.67 3.15 -10.71
CA ALA A 143 -27.74 4.15 -10.78
C ALA A 143 -29.02 3.56 -11.38
N THR A 144 -30.15 3.74 -10.70
CA THR A 144 -31.45 3.30 -11.23
C THR A 144 -31.90 4.18 -12.40
N PRO A 145 -32.79 3.68 -13.27
CA PRO A 145 -33.40 4.52 -14.31
C PRO A 145 -34.12 5.76 -13.73
N ALA A 146 -34.63 5.67 -12.51
CA ALA A 146 -35.28 6.79 -11.83
C ALA A 146 -34.30 7.92 -11.51
N LEU A 147 -33.08 7.59 -11.03
CA LEU A 147 -32.02 8.56 -10.82
C LEU A 147 -31.56 9.17 -12.15
N LEU A 148 -31.36 8.35 -13.17
CA LEU A 148 -30.89 8.82 -14.48
C LEU A 148 -31.90 9.76 -15.17
N LYS A 149 -33.21 9.51 -15.01
CA LYS A 149 -34.28 10.42 -15.47
C LYS A 149 -34.24 11.77 -14.72
N LYS A 150 -33.92 11.76 -13.43
CA LYS A 150 -33.80 12.96 -12.60
C LYS A 150 -32.52 13.75 -12.83
N LEU A 151 -31.56 13.17 -13.58
CA LEU A 151 -30.27 13.79 -13.94
C LEU A 151 -30.15 14.06 -15.44
N PRO A 152 -31.00 14.95 -16.03
CA PRO A 152 -30.87 15.36 -17.42
C PRO A 152 -29.49 16.07 -17.63
N ARG A 153 -29.05 16.15 -18.87
CA ARG A 153 -27.70 16.67 -19.20
C ARG A 153 -27.36 18.01 -18.52
N GLY A 154 -28.33 18.93 -18.37
CA GLY A 154 -28.14 20.24 -17.72
C GLY A 154 -27.95 20.17 -16.18
N GLN A 155 -28.53 19.18 -15.50
CA GLN A 155 -28.45 19.07 -14.03
C GLN A 155 -27.25 18.23 -13.54
N ARG A 156 -26.64 17.44 -14.42
CA ARG A 156 -25.48 16.58 -14.08
C ARG A 156 -24.31 17.33 -13.47
N ALA A 157 -24.02 18.53 -13.97
CA ALA A 157 -22.93 19.35 -13.49
C ALA A 157 -23.19 19.86 -12.06
N ALA A 158 -24.43 20.28 -11.76
CA ALA A 158 -24.83 20.73 -10.42
C ALA A 158 -24.76 19.61 -9.39
N VAL A 159 -25.33 18.43 -9.70
CA VAL A 159 -25.29 17.25 -8.81
C VAL A 159 -23.85 16.76 -8.63
N ARG A 160 -23.04 16.75 -9.70
CA ARG A 160 -21.61 16.43 -9.60
C ARG A 160 -20.87 17.33 -8.62
N LYS A 161 -21.11 18.65 -8.73
CA LYS A 161 -20.48 19.65 -7.84
C LYS A 161 -20.96 19.49 -6.40
N ALA A 162 -22.27 19.32 -6.19
CA ALA A 162 -22.86 19.11 -4.86
C ALA A 162 -22.43 17.81 -4.20
N ALA A 163 -22.30 16.72 -4.97
CA ALA A 163 -21.79 15.43 -4.50
C ALA A 163 -20.26 15.38 -4.33
N GLY A 164 -19.53 16.39 -4.80
CA GLY A 164 -18.06 16.44 -4.75
C GLY A 164 -17.39 15.28 -5.52
N ILE A 165 -17.98 14.83 -6.65
CA ILE A 165 -17.45 13.74 -7.47
C ILE A 165 -16.78 14.24 -8.74
N GLY A 166 -15.76 13.50 -9.21
CA GLY A 166 -15.07 13.81 -10.46
C GLY A 166 -15.96 13.60 -11.70
N GLU A 167 -15.62 14.29 -12.80
CA GLU A 167 -16.37 14.22 -14.07
C GLU A 167 -16.43 12.80 -14.63
N GLU A 168 -15.32 12.07 -14.56
CA GLU A 168 -15.25 10.67 -15.04
C GLU A 168 -16.17 9.75 -14.24
N THR A 169 -16.23 9.92 -12.90
CA THR A 169 -17.15 9.18 -12.04
C THR A 169 -18.60 9.49 -12.37
N ALA A 170 -18.93 10.77 -12.61
CA ALA A 170 -20.27 11.19 -12.98
C ALA A 170 -20.67 10.64 -14.37
N ARG A 171 -19.75 10.65 -15.34
CA ARG A 171 -19.95 10.05 -16.66
C ARG A 171 -20.14 8.54 -16.56
N GLY A 172 -19.27 7.87 -15.80
CA GLY A 172 -19.38 6.42 -15.58
C GLY A 172 -20.72 6.03 -14.97
N LEU A 173 -21.17 6.75 -13.94
CA LEU A 173 -22.45 6.53 -13.29
C LEU A 173 -23.63 6.65 -14.29
N CYS A 174 -23.61 7.66 -15.18
CA CYS A 174 -24.62 7.82 -16.23
C CYS A 174 -24.58 6.70 -17.28
N ASN A 175 -23.46 6.05 -17.45
CA ASN A 175 -23.27 4.92 -18.39
C ASN A 175 -23.43 3.54 -17.69
N GLY A 176 -24.07 3.49 -16.51
CA GLY A 176 -24.32 2.26 -15.80
C GLY A 176 -23.10 1.65 -15.09
N LYS A 177 -21.97 2.37 -15.01
CA LYS A 177 -20.82 1.87 -14.26
C LYS A 177 -21.11 1.91 -12.75
N PRO A 178 -20.81 0.82 -12.04
CA PRO A 178 -21.03 0.77 -10.61
C PRO A 178 -20.09 1.72 -9.85
N VAL A 179 -20.61 2.34 -8.80
CA VAL A 179 -19.87 3.25 -7.91
C VAL A 179 -19.83 2.71 -6.47
N SER A 180 -18.90 3.20 -5.66
CA SER A 180 -18.83 2.84 -4.24
C SER A 180 -20.07 3.33 -3.47
N ARG A 181 -20.39 2.68 -2.35
CA ARG A 181 -21.50 3.10 -1.47
C ARG A 181 -21.38 4.58 -1.08
N GLN A 182 -20.22 5.02 -0.66
CA GLN A 182 -19.99 6.41 -0.30
C GLN A 182 -20.27 7.40 -1.46
N THR A 183 -19.88 7.04 -2.67
CA THR A 183 -20.16 7.86 -3.87
C THR A 183 -21.65 7.87 -4.16
N ALA A 184 -22.30 6.71 -4.08
CA ALA A 184 -23.72 6.54 -4.32
C ALA A 184 -24.56 7.35 -3.30
N GLU A 185 -24.21 7.31 -2.01
CA GLU A 185 -24.85 8.11 -0.96
C GLU A 185 -24.74 9.62 -1.20
N LYS A 186 -23.54 10.10 -1.56
CA LYS A 186 -23.34 11.52 -1.91
C LYS A 186 -24.17 11.95 -3.10
N VAL A 187 -24.26 11.11 -4.13
CA VAL A 187 -25.04 11.42 -5.34
C VAL A 187 -26.54 11.36 -5.05
N ALA A 188 -27.02 10.38 -4.28
CA ALA A 188 -28.41 10.27 -3.88
C ALA A 188 -28.84 11.51 -3.07
N ALA A 189 -28.04 11.92 -2.10
CA ALA A 189 -28.26 13.11 -1.29
C ALA A 189 -28.27 14.39 -2.15
N ALA A 190 -27.29 14.57 -3.05
CA ALA A 190 -27.21 15.70 -3.95
C ALA A 190 -28.37 15.75 -4.97
N ALA A 191 -28.93 14.58 -5.34
CA ALA A 191 -30.09 14.47 -6.20
C ALA A 191 -31.43 14.60 -5.45
N GLY A 192 -31.40 14.71 -4.12
CA GLY A 192 -32.61 14.74 -3.27
C GLY A 192 -33.45 13.45 -3.42
N MET A 193 -32.80 12.29 -3.46
CA MET A 193 -33.46 10.99 -3.59
C MET A 193 -33.10 10.07 -2.43
N ILE A 194 -34.06 9.23 -2.03
CA ILE A 194 -33.80 8.15 -1.07
C ILE A 194 -32.85 7.14 -1.74
N PHE A 195 -31.82 6.72 -1.02
CA PHE A 195 -30.74 5.85 -1.51
C PHE A 195 -31.24 4.60 -2.25
N SER A 196 -32.19 3.86 -1.67
CA SER A 196 -32.77 2.65 -2.25
C SER A 196 -33.58 2.88 -3.54
N LYS A 197 -34.07 4.10 -3.77
CA LYS A 197 -34.71 4.49 -5.02
C LYS A 197 -33.73 5.00 -6.08
N ALA A 198 -32.59 5.53 -5.63
CA ALA A 198 -31.56 6.09 -6.50
C ALA A 198 -30.58 5.04 -7.02
N PHE A 199 -30.30 4.02 -6.22
CA PHE A 199 -29.29 3.01 -6.52
C PHE A 199 -29.79 1.60 -6.24
N THR A 200 -29.40 0.67 -7.12
CA THR A 200 -29.50 -0.78 -6.89
C THR A 200 -28.13 -1.31 -6.50
N GLU A 201 -28.09 -2.17 -5.52
CA GLU A 201 -26.85 -2.85 -5.14
C GLU A 201 -26.43 -3.79 -6.28
N HIS A 202 -25.24 -3.55 -6.80
CA HIS A 202 -24.58 -4.46 -7.72
C HIS A 202 -23.68 -5.34 -6.87
N ALA A 203 -24.21 -6.43 -6.36
CA ALA A 203 -23.47 -7.42 -5.63
C ALA A 203 -22.37 -7.98 -6.55
N ARG A 204 -21.14 -7.53 -6.38
CA ARG A 204 -20.03 -8.42 -6.65
C ARG A 204 -20.22 -9.56 -5.68
N ALA A 205 -20.45 -10.76 -6.21
CA ALA A 205 -20.63 -11.97 -5.41
C ALA A 205 -19.68 -11.91 -4.21
N GLY A 206 -20.24 -12.03 -3.00
CA GLY A 206 -19.55 -11.84 -1.74
C GLY A 206 -18.30 -12.70 -1.63
N GLY A 207 -17.21 -12.23 -2.20
CA GLY A 207 -15.92 -12.93 -2.22
C GLY A 207 -15.23 -12.79 -0.88
N LYS A 208 -14.42 -13.76 -0.56
CA LYS A 208 -13.44 -13.70 0.53
C LYS A 208 -12.42 -12.59 0.26
N LEU A 209 -11.83 -12.03 1.31
CA LEU A 209 -10.65 -11.18 1.15
C LEU A 209 -9.48 -12.03 0.65
N SER A 210 -8.71 -11.50 -0.31
CA SER A 210 -7.50 -12.20 -0.76
C SER A 210 -6.52 -12.38 0.40
N GLY A 211 -5.76 -13.47 0.42
CA GLY A 211 -4.74 -13.73 1.43
C GLY A 211 -3.72 -12.59 1.53
N SER A 212 -3.37 -11.95 0.41
CA SER A 212 -2.52 -10.75 0.41
C SER A 212 -3.16 -9.58 1.18
N THR A 213 -4.48 -9.35 1.04
CA THR A 213 -5.19 -8.33 1.82
C THR A 213 -5.21 -8.68 3.31
N GLN A 214 -5.43 -9.94 3.66
CA GLN A 214 -5.37 -10.41 5.05
C GLN A 214 -3.98 -10.22 5.65
N GLN A 215 -2.90 -10.50 4.90
CA GLN A 215 -1.53 -10.19 5.31
C GLN A 215 -1.31 -8.69 5.59
N HIS A 216 -1.95 -7.82 4.84
CA HIS A 216 -1.88 -6.38 5.12
C HIS A 216 -2.46 -6.01 6.48
N TYR A 217 -3.57 -6.64 6.91
CA TYR A 217 -4.09 -6.50 8.27
C TYR A 217 -3.11 -7.00 9.32
N HIS A 218 -2.51 -8.18 9.09
CA HIS A 218 -1.49 -8.71 10.00
C HIS A 218 -0.29 -7.77 10.13
N ARG A 219 0.22 -7.22 9.01
CA ARG A 219 1.33 -6.24 9.02
C ARG A 219 0.98 -4.96 9.78
N MET A 220 -0.23 -4.45 9.63
CA MET A 220 -0.72 -3.30 10.40
C MET A 220 -0.72 -3.62 11.89
N LEU A 221 -1.39 -4.72 12.31
CA LEU A 221 -1.48 -5.13 13.70
C LEU A 221 -0.10 -5.41 14.31
N SER A 222 0.79 -6.10 13.60
CA SER A 222 2.17 -6.32 14.03
C SER A 222 2.92 -5.01 14.27
N SER A 223 2.74 -4.02 13.40
CA SER A 223 3.34 -2.69 13.59
C SER A 223 2.78 -1.96 14.81
N VAL A 224 1.46 -2.07 15.03
CA VAL A 224 0.76 -1.47 16.18
C VAL A 224 1.25 -2.11 17.49
N PHE A 225 1.20 -3.43 17.59
CA PHE A 225 1.60 -4.15 18.83
C PHE A 225 3.11 -4.06 19.09
N ALA A 226 3.95 -4.10 18.06
CA ALA A 226 5.39 -3.86 18.23
C ALA A 226 5.66 -2.46 18.80
N ARG A 227 4.85 -1.46 18.45
CA ARG A 227 4.95 -0.13 19.02
C ARG A 227 4.46 -0.09 20.48
N ALA A 228 3.40 -0.82 20.81
CA ALA A 228 2.92 -0.97 22.17
C ALA A 228 4.00 -1.56 23.09
N VAL A 229 4.70 -2.59 22.63
CA VAL A 229 5.85 -3.16 23.35
C VAL A 229 6.97 -2.13 23.49
N LYS A 230 7.32 -1.43 22.42
CA LYS A 230 8.38 -0.40 22.45
C LYS A 230 8.04 0.78 23.36
N TRP A 231 6.75 1.11 23.50
CA TRP A 231 6.26 2.12 24.46
C TRP A 231 6.00 1.55 25.85
N GLN A 232 6.39 0.29 26.09
CA GLN A 232 6.27 -0.40 27.39
C GLN A 232 4.81 -0.53 27.90
N LEU A 233 3.83 -0.51 26.98
CA LEU A 233 2.42 -0.77 27.29
C LEU A 233 2.10 -2.26 27.33
N LEU A 234 2.91 -3.06 26.63
CA LEU A 234 2.85 -4.53 26.62
C LEU A 234 4.26 -5.08 26.87
N THR A 235 4.33 -6.26 27.46
CA THR A 235 5.58 -7.02 27.63
C THR A 235 6.00 -7.70 26.35
N GLU A 236 5.02 -8.20 25.59
CA GLU A 236 5.23 -8.89 24.30
C GLU A 236 4.08 -8.62 23.33
N SER A 237 4.34 -8.83 22.05
CA SER A 237 3.33 -8.64 20.99
C SER A 237 2.50 -9.92 20.79
N PRO A 238 1.16 -9.88 20.86
CA PRO A 238 0.33 -11.05 20.57
C PRO A 238 0.48 -11.54 19.13
N CYS A 239 0.96 -10.70 18.21
CA CYS A 239 1.22 -11.10 16.82
C CYS A 239 2.41 -12.06 16.67
N GLN A 240 3.32 -12.16 17.66
CA GLN A 240 4.46 -13.08 17.60
C GLN A 240 4.03 -14.56 17.72
N HIS A 241 2.87 -14.80 18.33
CA HIS A 241 2.33 -16.14 18.57
C HIS A 241 1.19 -16.49 17.61
N VAL A 242 1.07 -15.76 16.50
CA VAL A 242 0.06 -16.01 15.47
C VAL A 242 0.72 -16.03 14.10
N GLU A 243 0.47 -17.09 13.36
CA GLU A 243 0.92 -17.16 11.97
C GLU A 243 0.19 -16.11 11.12
N ALA A 244 0.95 -15.45 10.26
CA ALA A 244 0.37 -14.53 9.29
C ALA A 244 -0.53 -15.31 8.30
N PRO A 245 -1.68 -14.79 7.91
CA PRO A 245 -2.49 -15.40 6.86
C PRO A 245 -1.66 -15.67 5.61
N LYS A 246 -1.81 -16.86 5.02
CA LYS A 246 -1.08 -17.22 3.80
C LYS A 246 -1.60 -16.41 2.62
N ALA A 247 -0.70 -15.81 1.86
CA ALA A 247 -1.04 -15.27 0.54
C ALA A 247 -0.84 -16.38 -0.49
N THR A 248 -1.79 -16.54 -1.40
CA THR A 248 -1.57 -17.33 -2.59
C THR A 248 -0.54 -16.58 -3.44
N GLU A 249 0.57 -17.21 -3.75
CA GLU A 249 1.50 -16.69 -4.74
C GLU A 249 0.74 -16.69 -6.08
N ALA A 250 0.58 -15.52 -6.66
CA ALA A 250 0.03 -15.40 -8.00
C ALA A 250 1.20 -15.55 -8.98
N ASP A 251 0.97 -16.30 -10.04
CA ASP A 251 1.90 -16.35 -11.15
C ASP A 251 2.14 -14.93 -11.67
N VAL A 252 3.36 -14.68 -12.07
CA VAL A 252 3.74 -13.37 -12.58
C VAL A 252 3.40 -13.32 -14.07
N ASP A 253 2.32 -12.62 -14.41
CA ASP A 253 1.98 -12.39 -15.82
C ASP A 253 3.10 -11.61 -16.51
N VAL A 254 3.64 -12.16 -17.57
CA VAL A 254 4.62 -11.53 -18.45
C VAL A 254 4.11 -11.54 -19.89
N LEU A 255 4.56 -10.58 -20.69
CA LEU A 255 4.41 -10.59 -22.14
C LEU A 255 5.68 -11.20 -22.72
N GLU A 256 5.50 -12.21 -23.55
CA GLU A 256 6.57 -12.81 -24.35
C GLU A 256 7.01 -11.85 -25.48
N GLU A 257 8.10 -12.14 -26.15
CA GLU A 257 8.67 -11.28 -27.20
C GLU A 257 7.66 -10.98 -28.32
N GLU A 258 6.90 -11.98 -28.74
CA GLU A 258 5.85 -11.82 -29.77
C GLU A 258 4.72 -10.90 -29.31
N ASP A 259 4.29 -11.01 -28.06
CA ASP A 259 3.24 -10.15 -27.50
C ASP A 259 3.74 -8.70 -27.33
N VAL A 260 5.02 -8.54 -26.99
CA VAL A 260 5.65 -7.21 -26.91
C VAL A 260 5.72 -6.58 -28.32
N ALA A 261 6.03 -7.36 -29.35
CA ALA A 261 6.01 -6.87 -30.73
C ALA A 261 4.61 -6.39 -31.15
N LYS A 262 3.58 -7.19 -30.91
CA LYS A 262 2.16 -6.82 -31.16
C LYS A 262 1.75 -5.58 -30.36
N LEU A 263 2.17 -5.51 -29.09
CA LEU A 263 1.90 -4.33 -28.26
C LEU A 263 2.54 -3.07 -28.83
N LEU A 264 3.80 -3.14 -29.28
CA LEU A 264 4.50 -1.99 -29.88
C LEU A 264 3.81 -1.52 -31.17
N GLU A 265 3.30 -2.43 -31.99
CA GLU A 265 2.50 -2.10 -33.17
C GLU A 265 1.18 -1.41 -32.78
N ALA A 266 0.42 -2.01 -31.87
CA ALA A 266 -0.84 -1.44 -31.39
C ALA A 266 -0.67 -0.05 -30.76
N LEU A 267 0.48 0.24 -30.13
CA LEU A 267 0.77 1.54 -29.52
C LEU A 267 0.85 2.70 -30.52
N GLN A 268 0.86 2.44 -31.84
CA GLN A 268 0.75 3.48 -32.87
C GLN A 268 -0.63 4.15 -32.83
N ASP A 269 -1.67 3.40 -32.46
CA ASP A 269 -3.05 3.90 -32.34
C ASP A 269 -3.34 4.51 -30.94
N ALA A 270 -2.39 4.42 -30.01
CA ALA A 270 -2.57 4.94 -28.67
C ALA A 270 -2.37 6.46 -28.60
N PRO A 271 -3.00 7.14 -27.64
CA PRO A 271 -2.64 8.53 -27.34
C PRO A 271 -1.16 8.63 -27.06
N THR A 272 -0.45 9.53 -27.75
CA THR A 272 1.02 9.64 -27.76
C THR A 272 1.64 9.55 -26.36
N GLN A 273 1.08 10.24 -25.37
CA GLN A 273 1.59 10.22 -23.99
C GLN A 273 1.54 8.80 -23.38
N PHE A 274 0.47 8.03 -23.59
CA PHE A 274 0.32 6.68 -23.04
C PHE A 274 1.20 5.67 -23.79
N SER A 275 1.35 5.86 -25.11
CA SER A 275 2.31 5.11 -25.91
C SER A 275 3.73 5.26 -25.36
N VAL A 276 4.20 6.49 -25.15
CA VAL A 276 5.54 6.77 -24.62
C VAL A 276 5.70 6.22 -23.19
N ILE A 277 4.70 6.36 -22.32
CA ILE A 277 4.73 5.79 -20.96
C ILE A 277 4.91 4.26 -21.00
N THR A 278 4.17 3.59 -21.89
CA THR A 278 4.19 2.13 -22.03
C THR A 278 5.53 1.65 -22.58
N GLN A 279 6.04 2.30 -23.61
CA GLN A 279 7.34 1.99 -24.18
C GLN A 279 8.48 2.25 -23.17
N LEU A 280 8.42 3.35 -22.39
CA LEU A 280 9.39 3.59 -21.32
C LEU A 280 9.35 2.51 -20.24
N ALA A 281 8.18 1.97 -19.92
CA ALA A 281 8.07 0.86 -18.97
C ALA A 281 8.81 -0.37 -19.49
N LEU A 282 8.64 -0.71 -20.76
CA LEU A 282 9.37 -1.80 -21.43
C LEU A 282 10.87 -1.52 -21.52
N PHE A 283 11.31 -0.34 -21.96
CA PHE A 283 12.71 0.00 -22.10
C PHE A 283 13.49 0.06 -20.79
N THR A 284 12.83 0.52 -19.69
CA THR A 284 13.53 0.82 -18.44
C THR A 284 13.24 -0.16 -17.31
N GLY A 285 12.14 -0.89 -17.37
CA GLY A 285 11.61 -1.65 -16.24
C GLY A 285 11.26 -0.78 -15.03
N ALA A 286 11.14 0.54 -15.20
CA ALA A 286 10.81 1.45 -14.10
C ALA A 286 9.36 1.28 -13.64
N ARG A 287 9.12 1.57 -12.34
CA ARG A 287 7.76 1.50 -11.79
C ARG A 287 6.90 2.61 -12.37
N ARG A 288 5.60 2.36 -12.56
CA ARG A 288 4.63 3.33 -13.09
C ARG A 288 4.74 4.73 -12.44
N GLY A 289 4.79 4.78 -11.11
CA GLY A 289 4.94 6.04 -10.39
C GLY A 289 6.29 6.73 -10.58
N GLU A 290 7.35 5.97 -10.87
CA GLU A 290 8.67 6.50 -11.22
C GLU A 290 8.63 7.14 -12.61
N ILE A 291 8.03 6.45 -13.59
CA ILE A 291 7.86 6.97 -14.96
C ILE A 291 7.04 8.26 -14.96
N CYS A 292 5.87 8.26 -14.30
CA CYS A 292 5.01 9.45 -14.23
C CYS A 292 5.64 10.63 -13.47
N ALA A 293 6.72 10.39 -12.70
CA ALA A 293 7.44 11.42 -11.97
C ALA A 293 8.69 11.93 -12.69
N LEU A 294 9.00 11.43 -13.88
CA LEU A 294 10.17 11.84 -14.66
C LEU A 294 10.09 13.30 -15.08
N ARG A 295 11.22 13.94 -15.10
CA ARG A 295 11.44 15.30 -15.59
C ARG A 295 12.37 15.27 -16.79
N TRP A 296 12.26 16.25 -17.69
CA TRP A 296 13.19 16.39 -18.80
C TRP A 296 14.64 16.51 -18.36
N SER A 297 14.87 17.14 -17.21
CA SER A 297 16.20 17.25 -16.58
C SER A 297 16.75 15.93 -16.03
N ASP A 298 15.94 14.88 -15.91
CA ASP A 298 16.40 13.55 -15.51
C ASP A 298 17.02 12.75 -16.70
N ILE A 299 16.87 13.25 -17.94
CA ILE A 299 17.30 12.58 -19.16
C ILE A 299 18.54 13.26 -19.74
N ASN A 300 19.62 12.51 -19.81
CA ASN A 300 20.79 12.93 -20.58
C ASN A 300 20.67 12.38 -22.01
N PHE A 301 20.30 13.25 -22.96
CA PHE A 301 20.11 12.89 -24.37
C PHE A 301 21.40 12.55 -25.13
N THR A 302 22.56 12.90 -24.60
CA THR A 302 23.86 12.59 -25.20
C THR A 302 24.32 11.20 -24.79
N THR A 303 24.24 10.88 -23.50
CA THR A 303 24.70 9.58 -22.98
C THR A 303 23.62 8.50 -22.96
N GLY A 304 22.37 8.84 -23.22
CA GLY A 304 21.25 7.92 -23.13
C GLY A 304 20.93 7.48 -21.71
N VAL A 305 21.26 8.28 -20.69
CA VAL A 305 21.05 7.94 -19.29
C VAL A 305 19.80 8.62 -18.74
N ILE A 306 18.91 7.82 -18.12
CA ILE A 306 17.71 8.27 -17.41
C ILE A 306 17.92 8.08 -15.91
N SER A 307 17.79 9.16 -15.13
CA SER A 307 17.96 9.15 -13.67
C SER A 307 16.61 8.97 -12.97
N ILE A 308 16.43 7.84 -12.30
CA ILE A 308 15.23 7.54 -11.50
C ILE A 308 15.47 8.00 -10.07
N GLY A 309 14.92 9.15 -9.69
CA GLY A 309 15.16 9.78 -8.39
C GLY A 309 13.90 10.06 -7.56
N ARG A 310 12.70 9.86 -8.12
CA ARG A 310 11.43 10.16 -7.45
C ARG A 310 10.29 9.26 -7.92
N THR A 311 9.19 9.30 -7.20
CA THR A 311 7.93 8.64 -7.59
C THR A 311 6.75 9.53 -7.26
N VAL A 312 5.68 9.44 -8.03
CA VAL A 312 4.41 10.12 -7.79
C VAL A 312 3.32 9.07 -7.58
N GLN A 313 2.42 9.35 -6.64
CA GLN A 313 1.28 8.50 -6.35
C GLN A 313 0.07 9.35 -5.90
N TYR A 314 -1.13 8.84 -6.18
CA TYR A 314 -2.35 9.47 -5.68
C TYR A 314 -2.66 8.94 -4.28
N ILE A 315 -2.90 9.86 -3.35
CA ILE A 315 -3.29 9.55 -1.97
C ILE A 315 -4.64 10.20 -1.70
N THR A 316 -5.60 9.38 -1.29
CA THR A 316 -6.95 9.87 -0.95
C THR A 316 -6.88 10.99 0.10
N GLY A 317 -7.51 12.12 -0.16
CA GLY A 317 -7.49 13.31 0.70
C GLY A 317 -6.29 14.24 0.53
N GLN A 318 -5.19 13.78 -0.10
CA GLN A 318 -3.99 14.59 -0.34
C GLN A 318 -3.74 14.88 -1.83
N GLY A 319 -4.34 14.08 -2.73
CA GLY A 319 -4.10 14.20 -4.16
C GLY A 319 -2.80 13.54 -4.62
N LEU A 320 -2.13 14.15 -5.59
CA LEU A 320 -0.86 13.65 -6.12
C LEU A 320 0.30 14.08 -5.21
N VAL A 321 1.02 13.09 -4.71
CA VAL A 321 2.14 13.29 -3.79
C VAL A 321 3.42 12.74 -4.42
N PHE A 322 4.43 13.60 -4.55
CA PHE A 322 5.77 13.22 -4.97
C PHE A 322 6.60 12.82 -3.75
N THR A 323 7.28 11.69 -3.83
CA THR A 323 8.13 11.19 -2.75
C THR A 323 9.46 10.69 -3.29
N ALA A 324 10.51 10.73 -2.45
CA ALA A 324 11.76 10.03 -2.75
C ALA A 324 11.54 8.51 -2.80
N PRO A 325 12.36 7.79 -3.54
CA PRO A 325 12.36 6.33 -3.51
C PRO A 325 12.60 5.78 -2.10
N LYS A 326 12.11 4.56 -1.85
CA LYS A 326 12.11 3.93 -0.53
C LYS A 326 13.51 3.65 0.04
N THR A 327 14.49 3.41 -0.84
CA THR A 327 15.85 3.03 -0.48
C THR A 327 16.87 3.78 -1.34
N LYS A 328 18.12 3.89 -0.87
CA LYS A 328 19.23 4.46 -1.67
C LYS A 328 19.41 3.72 -3.00
N ARG A 329 19.24 2.39 -3.03
CA ARG A 329 19.31 1.56 -4.25
C ARG A 329 18.19 1.83 -5.25
N SER A 330 17.07 2.36 -4.82
CA SER A 330 15.97 2.76 -5.72
C SER A 330 16.29 4.03 -6.51
N LYS A 331 17.23 4.86 -6.04
CA LYS A 331 17.86 5.91 -6.86
C LYS A 331 18.86 5.24 -7.76
N ARG A 332 18.61 5.27 -9.06
CA ARG A 332 19.43 4.59 -10.05
C ARG A 332 19.45 5.34 -11.37
N CYS A 333 20.49 5.11 -12.14
CA CYS A 333 20.62 5.57 -13.52
C CYS A 333 20.44 4.37 -14.45
N ILE A 334 19.59 4.52 -15.45
CA ILE A 334 19.31 3.49 -16.45
C ILE A 334 19.79 4.00 -17.80
N ARG A 335 20.71 3.29 -18.44
CA ARG A 335 21.10 3.57 -19.81
C ARG A 335 20.06 2.93 -20.76
N VAL A 336 19.61 3.71 -21.73
CA VAL A 336 18.66 3.27 -22.77
C VAL A 336 19.28 3.43 -24.15
N GLY A 337 18.78 2.65 -25.12
CA GLY A 337 19.27 2.67 -26.50
C GLY A 337 18.80 3.89 -27.29
N ALA A 338 19.33 4.00 -28.50
CA ALA A 338 19.05 5.12 -29.41
C ALA A 338 17.56 5.25 -29.76
N ALA A 339 16.84 4.14 -29.93
CA ALA A 339 15.41 4.13 -30.21
C ALA A 339 14.59 4.82 -29.11
N CYS A 340 14.88 4.53 -27.84
CA CYS A 340 14.23 5.19 -26.70
C CYS A 340 14.52 6.69 -26.65
N ILE A 341 15.75 7.09 -26.97
CA ILE A 341 16.15 8.51 -27.01
C ILE A 341 15.45 9.23 -28.16
N ALA A 342 15.33 8.60 -29.32
CA ALA A 342 14.58 9.15 -30.47
C ALA A 342 13.11 9.37 -30.11
N LEU A 343 12.44 8.36 -29.53
CA LEU A 343 11.09 8.44 -29.00
C LEU A 343 10.89 9.63 -28.04
N LEU A 344 11.81 9.80 -27.11
CA LEU A 344 11.75 10.89 -26.13
C LEU A 344 11.99 12.27 -26.76
N ARG A 345 12.82 12.37 -27.78
CA ARG A 345 13.04 13.62 -28.55
C ARG A 345 11.75 14.03 -29.28
N GLU A 346 11.12 13.10 -29.97
CA GLU A 346 9.86 13.32 -30.66
C GLU A 346 8.74 13.73 -29.70
N TYR A 347 8.59 13.01 -28.59
CA TYR A 347 7.61 13.34 -27.57
C TYR A 347 7.85 14.73 -26.96
N ARG A 348 9.11 15.13 -26.80
CA ARG A 348 9.45 16.48 -26.30
C ARG A 348 8.98 17.58 -27.24
N LEU A 349 9.05 17.35 -28.57
CA LEU A 349 8.53 18.29 -29.55
C LEU A 349 7.01 18.37 -29.50
N THR A 350 6.34 17.21 -29.41
CA THR A 350 4.88 17.13 -29.27
C THR A 350 4.41 17.88 -28.01
N GLN A 351 5.03 17.64 -26.86
CA GLN A 351 4.66 18.34 -25.61
C GLN A 351 4.92 19.85 -25.70
N LYS A 352 6.00 20.28 -26.35
CA LYS A 352 6.27 21.70 -26.57
C LYS A 352 5.18 22.36 -27.45
N ALA A 353 4.73 21.68 -28.47
CA ALA A 353 3.64 22.17 -29.34
C ALA A 353 2.31 22.26 -28.56
N GLU A 354 1.98 21.27 -27.76
CA GLU A 354 0.81 21.31 -26.87
C GLU A 354 0.88 22.46 -25.87
N ARG A 355 2.04 22.66 -25.25
CA ARG A 355 2.26 23.75 -24.32
C ARG A 355 2.05 25.13 -24.96
N LEU A 356 2.51 25.31 -26.20
CA LEU A 356 2.31 26.55 -26.95
C LEU A 356 0.81 26.78 -27.24
N LYS A 357 0.06 25.73 -27.63
CA LYS A 357 -1.39 25.81 -27.86
C LYS A 357 -2.16 26.19 -26.58
N VAL A 358 -1.75 25.67 -25.43
CA VAL A 358 -2.40 25.95 -24.14
C VAL A 358 -2.04 27.33 -23.59
N GLY A 359 -0.87 27.85 -23.93
CA GLY A 359 -0.43 29.22 -23.59
C GLY A 359 -0.38 29.47 -22.06
N SER A 360 -1.05 30.54 -21.61
CA SER A 360 -1.03 30.96 -20.21
C SER A 360 -1.70 30.01 -19.22
N ALA A 361 -2.58 29.10 -19.71
CA ALA A 361 -3.22 28.07 -18.87
C ALA A 361 -2.29 26.89 -18.51
N TRP A 362 -1.09 26.84 -19.11
CA TRP A 362 -0.11 25.83 -18.74
C TRP A 362 0.53 26.12 -17.37
N ALA A 363 0.49 25.12 -16.47
CA ALA A 363 1.10 25.24 -15.15
C ALA A 363 2.62 25.44 -15.25
N ARG A 364 3.11 26.62 -14.88
CA ARG A 364 4.55 26.99 -14.96
C ARG A 364 5.38 26.35 -13.87
N THR A 365 4.77 25.98 -12.77
CA THR A 365 5.42 25.39 -11.60
C THR A 365 4.71 24.11 -11.17
N VAL A 366 5.41 23.25 -10.48
CA VAL A 366 4.89 22.01 -9.89
C VAL A 366 5.43 21.86 -8.47
N GLN A 367 4.57 21.38 -7.58
CA GLN A 367 4.97 21.01 -6.24
C GLN A 367 5.53 19.59 -6.26
N ILE A 368 6.75 19.43 -5.77
CA ILE A 368 7.45 18.13 -5.64
C ILE A 368 7.63 17.76 -4.17
N GLU A 369 8.47 16.76 -3.90
CA GLU A 369 8.76 16.24 -2.57
C GLU A 369 8.99 17.36 -1.53
N GLY A 370 8.40 17.19 -0.34
CA GLY A 370 8.52 18.13 0.77
C GLY A 370 7.79 19.46 0.56
N GLY A 371 6.88 19.52 -0.41
CA GLY A 371 6.14 20.75 -0.71
C GLY A 371 6.93 21.79 -1.50
N LYS A 372 8.14 21.46 -1.93
CA LYS A 372 9.00 22.36 -2.71
C LYS A 372 8.38 22.67 -4.07
N VAL A 373 8.20 23.94 -4.38
CA VAL A 373 7.72 24.40 -5.69
C VAL A 373 8.92 24.63 -6.61
N VAL A 374 8.87 24.02 -7.79
CA VAL A 374 9.93 24.11 -8.81
C VAL A 374 9.33 24.43 -10.18
N PRO A 375 10.14 24.94 -11.15
CA PRO A 375 9.69 25.07 -12.54
C PRO A 375 9.17 23.73 -13.06
N ASN A 376 8.07 23.78 -13.81
CA ASN A 376 7.45 22.59 -14.38
C ASN A 376 8.28 22.04 -15.54
N ASP A 377 8.92 20.93 -15.28
CA ASP A 377 9.80 20.21 -16.19
C ASP A 377 9.39 18.74 -16.33
N LEU A 378 8.12 18.41 -15.99
CA LEU A 378 7.60 17.04 -16.04
C LEU A 378 7.46 16.54 -17.48
N LEU A 379 7.81 15.26 -17.71
CA LEU A 379 7.55 14.60 -18.97
C LEU A 379 6.05 14.40 -19.18
N PHE A 380 5.36 13.90 -18.17
CA PHE A 380 3.98 13.47 -18.28
C PHE A 380 3.06 14.36 -17.47
N THR A 381 2.17 15.04 -18.18
CA THR A 381 1.29 16.05 -17.62
C THR A 381 -0.16 15.85 -18.11
N LYS A 382 -1.10 16.48 -17.45
CA LYS A 382 -2.42 16.72 -18.01
C LYS A 382 -2.33 17.82 -19.08
N TRP A 383 -3.41 18.02 -19.83
CA TRP A 383 -3.51 19.04 -20.89
C TRP A 383 -3.05 20.46 -20.48
N ASN A 384 -3.19 20.79 -19.20
CA ASN A 384 -2.84 22.10 -18.65
C ASN A 384 -1.47 22.12 -17.94
N GLY A 385 -0.62 21.12 -18.15
CA GLY A 385 0.70 21.04 -17.54
C GLY A 385 0.73 20.54 -16.09
N THR A 386 -0.42 20.30 -15.44
CA THR A 386 -0.42 19.71 -14.09
C THR A 386 -0.02 18.24 -14.14
N PRO A 387 0.54 17.65 -13.05
CA PRO A 387 1.04 16.27 -13.07
C PRO A 387 -0.01 15.25 -13.49
N LEU A 388 0.39 14.27 -14.28
CA LEU A 388 -0.44 13.13 -14.64
C LEU A 388 -0.69 12.25 -13.42
N ASP A 389 -1.95 11.85 -13.20
CA ASP A 389 -2.28 10.83 -12.21
C ASP A 389 -1.88 9.44 -12.74
N PRO A 390 -0.97 8.72 -12.07
CA PRO A 390 -0.56 7.37 -12.49
C PRO A 390 -1.74 6.38 -12.59
N ASN A 391 -2.82 6.60 -11.85
CA ASN A 391 -3.99 5.73 -11.92
C ASN A 391 -4.68 5.78 -13.29
N ARG A 392 -4.56 6.87 -14.03
CA ARG A 392 -5.08 6.96 -15.40
C ARG A 392 -4.41 5.95 -16.34
N VAL A 393 -3.11 5.75 -16.18
CA VAL A 393 -2.35 4.74 -16.93
C VAL A 393 -2.86 3.34 -16.60
N THR A 394 -3.06 3.05 -15.30
CA THR A 394 -3.58 1.74 -14.85
C THR A 394 -5.00 1.48 -15.35
N SER A 395 -5.84 2.50 -15.38
CA SER A 395 -7.23 2.34 -15.87
C SER A 395 -7.28 2.22 -17.40
N TRP A 396 -6.40 2.93 -18.10
CA TRP A 396 -6.37 2.91 -19.58
C TRP A 396 -5.80 1.60 -20.11
N PHE A 397 -4.71 1.10 -19.58
CA PHE A 397 -3.93 0.01 -20.14
C PHE A 397 -4.71 -1.30 -20.35
N PRO A 398 -5.51 -1.82 -19.38
CA PRO A 398 -6.31 -3.02 -19.61
C PRO A 398 -7.38 -2.85 -20.71
N HIS A 399 -7.98 -1.66 -20.81
CA HIS A 399 -8.95 -1.39 -21.89
C HIS A 399 -8.28 -1.33 -23.26
N PHE A 400 -7.06 -0.78 -23.30
CA PHE A 400 -6.26 -0.73 -24.51
C PHE A 400 -5.87 -2.14 -24.98
N LEU A 401 -5.38 -2.99 -24.08
CA LEU A 401 -5.05 -4.38 -24.39
C LEU A 401 -6.27 -5.15 -24.92
N ALA A 402 -7.40 -5.02 -24.26
CA ALA A 402 -8.64 -5.66 -24.67
C ALA A 402 -9.15 -5.17 -26.04
N ALA A 403 -8.95 -3.90 -26.40
CA ALA A 403 -9.34 -3.34 -27.69
C ALA A 403 -8.47 -3.81 -28.87
N HIS A 404 -7.28 -4.34 -28.57
CA HIS A 404 -6.31 -4.83 -29.57
C HIS A 404 -6.05 -6.35 -29.45
N ASP A 405 -6.93 -7.09 -28.77
CA ASP A 405 -6.85 -8.54 -28.58
C ASP A 405 -5.50 -9.02 -28.01
N LEU A 406 -4.89 -8.19 -27.15
CA LEU A 406 -3.63 -8.48 -26.48
C LEU A 406 -3.84 -9.21 -25.14
N PRO A 407 -2.88 -9.99 -24.66
CA PRO A 407 -2.97 -10.67 -23.36
C PRO A 407 -3.34 -9.74 -22.21
N ALA A 408 -4.25 -10.17 -21.34
CA ALA A 408 -4.78 -9.38 -20.25
C ALA A 408 -3.76 -9.32 -19.08
N VAL A 409 -2.81 -8.42 -19.15
CA VAL A 409 -1.79 -8.20 -18.12
C VAL A 409 -1.95 -6.83 -17.45
N HIS A 410 -1.37 -6.68 -16.26
CA HIS A 410 -1.33 -5.40 -15.57
C HIS A 410 -0.21 -4.50 -16.08
N PHE A 411 -0.34 -3.19 -15.97
CA PHE A 411 0.75 -2.27 -16.37
C PHE A 411 2.09 -2.57 -15.65
N HIS A 412 2.05 -3.13 -14.44
CA HIS A 412 3.27 -3.53 -13.73
C HIS A 412 3.94 -4.75 -14.35
N SER A 413 3.21 -5.58 -15.07
CA SER A 413 3.72 -6.73 -15.79
C SER A 413 4.73 -6.36 -16.88
N LEU A 414 4.65 -5.14 -17.46
CA LEU A 414 5.66 -4.64 -18.40
C LEU A 414 7.07 -4.58 -17.78
N ARG A 415 7.16 -4.33 -16.49
CA ARG A 415 8.43 -4.39 -15.76
C ARG A 415 8.91 -5.84 -15.61
N HIS A 416 7.98 -6.78 -15.42
CA HIS A 416 8.31 -8.20 -15.38
C HIS A 416 8.74 -8.68 -16.77
N SER A 417 8.04 -8.28 -17.84
CA SER A 417 8.43 -8.56 -19.23
C SER A 417 9.82 -7.99 -19.56
N ASN A 418 10.13 -6.75 -19.15
CA ASN A 418 11.50 -6.20 -19.30
C ASN A 418 12.55 -7.09 -18.63
N ALA A 419 12.28 -7.58 -17.42
CA ALA A 419 13.22 -8.45 -16.73
C ALA A 419 13.36 -9.82 -17.40
N SER A 420 12.24 -10.43 -17.81
CA SER A 420 12.21 -11.72 -18.52
C SER A 420 13.00 -11.65 -19.83
N LEU A 421 12.75 -10.62 -20.64
CA LEU A 421 13.49 -10.40 -21.90
C LEU A 421 15.00 -10.21 -21.68
N LEU A 422 15.41 -9.49 -20.61
CA LEU A 422 16.81 -9.33 -20.27
C LEU A 422 17.45 -10.64 -19.80
N ILE A 423 16.73 -11.46 -19.05
CA ILE A 423 17.19 -12.78 -18.59
C ILE A 423 17.29 -13.73 -19.79
N ALA A 424 16.30 -13.75 -20.68
CA ALA A 424 16.33 -14.52 -21.91
C ALA A 424 17.51 -14.11 -22.83
N ALA A 425 17.87 -12.81 -22.83
CA ALA A 425 19.07 -12.29 -23.51
C ALA A 425 20.39 -12.53 -22.72
N HIS A 426 20.40 -13.45 -21.75
CA HIS A 426 21.55 -13.82 -20.91
C HIS A 426 22.21 -12.66 -20.15
N VAL A 427 21.48 -11.57 -19.86
CA VAL A 427 22.00 -10.49 -19.02
C VAL A 427 22.11 -10.99 -17.56
N PRO A 428 23.28 -10.80 -16.90
CA PRO A 428 23.45 -11.25 -15.52
C PRO A 428 22.35 -10.74 -14.57
N ILE A 429 21.81 -11.63 -13.76
CA ILE A 429 20.65 -11.32 -12.89
C ILE A 429 20.91 -10.18 -11.89
N THR A 430 22.17 -10.00 -11.50
CA THR A 430 22.61 -8.87 -10.67
C THR A 430 22.49 -7.54 -11.41
N ALA A 431 22.78 -7.51 -12.71
CA ALA A 431 22.60 -6.33 -13.56
C ALA A 431 21.10 -6.05 -13.77
N VAL A 432 20.29 -7.07 -14.04
CA VAL A 432 18.81 -6.95 -14.12
C VAL A 432 18.25 -6.41 -12.81
N SER A 433 18.62 -6.97 -11.66
CA SER A 433 18.20 -6.53 -10.33
C SER A 433 18.58 -5.07 -10.06
N GLY A 434 19.81 -4.67 -10.42
CA GLY A 434 20.30 -3.30 -10.31
C GLY A 434 19.50 -2.33 -11.19
N ARG A 435 19.22 -2.69 -12.44
CA ARG A 435 18.40 -1.92 -13.39
C ARG A 435 16.97 -1.72 -12.87
N LEU A 436 16.37 -2.77 -12.33
CA LEU A 436 15.06 -2.71 -11.73
C LEU A 436 15.05 -1.93 -10.39
N GLY A 437 16.16 -1.83 -9.68
CA GLY A 437 16.26 -1.18 -8.38
C GLY A 437 15.59 -2.00 -7.28
N HIS A 438 15.79 -3.32 -7.28
CA HIS A 438 15.42 -4.19 -6.17
C HIS A 438 16.41 -4.00 -5.01
N ALA A 439 15.89 -3.92 -3.79
CA ALA A 439 16.74 -3.76 -2.60
C ALA A 439 17.61 -4.99 -2.35
N GLN A 440 17.11 -6.17 -2.71
CA GLN A 440 17.77 -7.46 -2.60
C GLN A 440 17.67 -8.20 -3.93
N THR A 441 18.76 -8.81 -4.38
CA THR A 441 18.81 -9.61 -5.62
C THR A 441 17.92 -10.86 -5.51
N SER A 442 17.73 -11.40 -4.29
CA SER A 442 16.81 -12.49 -4.01
C SER A 442 15.38 -12.21 -4.47
N THR A 443 14.94 -10.94 -4.47
CA THR A 443 13.63 -10.58 -5.02
C THR A 443 13.53 -10.90 -6.51
N THR A 444 14.59 -10.63 -7.28
CA THR A 444 14.65 -10.96 -8.72
C THR A 444 14.75 -12.48 -8.90
N LEU A 445 15.61 -13.15 -8.13
CA LEU A 445 15.76 -14.61 -8.17
C LEU A 445 14.43 -15.32 -7.91
N ASN A 446 13.72 -14.96 -6.85
CA ASN A 446 12.46 -15.61 -6.48
C ASN A 446 11.36 -15.42 -7.53
N ILE A 447 11.30 -14.22 -8.16
CA ILE A 447 10.27 -13.92 -9.18
C ILE A 447 10.54 -14.67 -10.48
N TYR A 448 11.81 -14.86 -10.86
CA TYR A 448 12.19 -15.43 -12.16
C TYR A 448 12.91 -16.79 -12.03
N ALA A 449 12.74 -17.49 -10.91
CA ALA A 449 13.40 -18.76 -10.64
C ALA A 449 13.11 -19.85 -11.69
N SER A 450 11.87 -19.93 -12.17
CA SER A 450 11.46 -20.88 -13.20
C SER A 450 12.17 -20.64 -14.54
N MET A 451 12.35 -19.37 -14.92
CA MET A 451 13.07 -19.00 -16.16
C MET A 451 14.59 -19.25 -16.05
N ILE A 452 15.13 -19.17 -14.84
CA ILE A 452 16.54 -19.47 -14.59
C ILE A 452 16.80 -20.98 -14.64
N GLN A 453 15.85 -21.80 -14.17
CA GLN A 453 15.95 -23.26 -14.27
C GLN A 453 15.95 -23.76 -15.72
N SER A 454 15.23 -23.10 -16.63
CA SER A 454 15.29 -23.43 -18.06
C SER A 454 16.64 -23.12 -18.70
N ALA A 455 17.47 -22.30 -18.06
CA ALA A 455 18.84 -22.02 -18.51
C ALA A 455 19.86 -23.10 -18.12
N ASP A 456 19.46 -24.12 -17.36
CA ASP A 456 20.34 -25.22 -16.97
C ASP A 456 20.74 -26.09 -18.19
N ALA A 457 19.82 -26.30 -19.13
CA ALA A 457 20.14 -26.95 -20.41
C ALA A 457 21.18 -26.16 -21.22
N ALA A 458 21.02 -24.84 -21.31
CA ALA A 458 21.98 -23.98 -22.01
C ALA A 458 23.34 -23.92 -21.28
N ALA A 459 23.37 -24.11 -19.97
CA ALA A 459 24.63 -24.22 -19.21
C ALA A 459 25.33 -25.56 -19.49
N ALA A 460 24.59 -26.65 -19.66
CA ALA A 460 25.14 -27.93 -20.06
C ALA A 460 25.77 -27.87 -21.48
N ASP A 461 25.02 -27.32 -22.46
CA ASP A 461 25.49 -27.12 -23.83
C ASP A 461 26.73 -26.22 -23.88
N ALA A 462 26.77 -25.14 -23.08
CA ALA A 462 27.93 -24.25 -23.01
C ALA A 462 29.17 -24.97 -22.44
N LEU A 463 29.01 -25.84 -21.44
CA LEU A 463 30.09 -26.65 -20.90
C LEU A 463 30.58 -27.68 -21.93
N GLU A 464 29.68 -28.36 -22.62
CA GLU A 464 30.02 -29.29 -23.69
C GLU A 464 30.88 -28.59 -24.75
N GLY A 465 30.46 -27.42 -25.25
CA GLY A 465 31.24 -26.63 -26.20
C GLY A 465 32.57 -26.06 -25.64
N VAL A 466 32.76 -26.01 -24.31
CA VAL A 466 34.07 -25.71 -23.72
C VAL A 466 34.99 -26.96 -23.75
N PHE A 467 34.41 -28.11 -23.41
CA PHE A 467 35.16 -29.38 -23.42
C PHE A 467 35.59 -29.76 -24.82
N ASP A 468 34.76 -29.61 -25.84
CA ASP A 468 35.08 -29.85 -27.24
C ASP A 468 36.27 -29.00 -27.68
N ARG A 469 36.26 -27.71 -27.37
CA ARG A 469 37.40 -26.80 -27.70
C ARG A 469 38.70 -27.15 -26.96
N ILE A 470 38.60 -27.72 -25.75
CA ILE A 470 39.80 -28.18 -25.03
C ILE A 470 40.33 -29.47 -25.66
N GLN A 471 39.46 -30.40 -26.09
CA GLN A 471 39.86 -31.62 -26.78
C GLN A 471 40.51 -31.33 -28.13
N GLU A 472 39.95 -30.42 -28.94
CA GLU A 472 40.54 -30.00 -30.23
C GLU A 472 41.95 -29.39 -30.05
N LYS A 473 42.18 -28.59 -28.99
CA LYS A 473 43.48 -28.02 -28.68
C LYS A 473 44.52 -29.05 -28.20
N ASN A 474 44.07 -30.16 -27.63
CA ASN A 474 44.96 -31.21 -27.15
C ASN A 474 45.32 -32.23 -28.26
N HIS A 475 44.62 -32.17 -29.40
CA HIS A 475 44.89 -33.05 -30.59
C HIS A 475 45.54 -32.30 -31.77
N ALA A 476 45.80 -30.99 -31.62
CA ALA A 476 46.52 -30.15 -32.56
C ALA A 476 47.96 -29.88 -32.06
#